data_177a5720be6612055a8962713b82a3a8
#
_entry.id   177a5720be6612055a8962713b82a3a8
#
_cell.length_a   1.000
_cell.length_b   1.000
_cell.length_c   1.000
_cell.angle_alpha   90.00
_cell.angle_beta   90.00
_cell.angle_gamma   90.00
#
_symmetry.space_group_name_H-M   'P 1'
#
loop_
_entity.id
_entity.type
_entity.pdbx_description
1 polymer ?
#
loop_
_entity_poly.entity_id
_entity_poly.type
_entity_poly.pdbx_seq_one_letter_code
_entity_poly.pdbx_strand_id
1 'polypeptide(L)'
;MSLASVLATVPTRQSYMHLSSAEKTVFYVVMAVSLALMIAQFLRRLPVWRKGVPIHWKPDPLGSIAKFILGQRKVQSSRPKSGAPMHLMIFYGFMALFLATTLLFIAVYGQAVGIPNFHKGAYYLAYESVFDVLGMLFVVGVAWAWGRRINLLRQHGPTVVNPETGKPEFNGNPLSHEVKDHLVLALLLLLGVGGYVLEAARMANTPQPWDYYAPVGYALSKVMPAISNDVYRGIWWSHAALVAVFFITLPQMKIKHIFTATLTAAGHNPEASMGRLEPITMAQVEETGRIGVATADQYTQWHLLSLDACMTCGRCTEVCPAHNVGKILNPKQVVADIARAAETGEEVAAAVSEEALWACTTCNACVEACPVLIRHVDMIVDARRHLVAEGRLSGSGATVLRQMAGTGNAWGAPAGNREDWMKGLNVPLARDGKPFEVLFWVGCAGATDPLGMRTSRALVDLLNKAGVSYACLGNEELCTGDPARRLGDEFQFQAQAEMNVAAFAKYGVKRVVTACPHCLNTLRNEYGDFGATLEVL
;
A
#
# COMPACT_ATOMS: atom_id res chain seq x y z
N MET A 1 11.27 -9.47 -56.70
CA MET A 1 11.94 -10.55 -55.91
C MET A 1 11.14 -11.83 -56.08
N SER A 2 11.79 -12.95 -56.46
CA SER A 2 11.10 -14.24 -56.63
C SER A 2 10.66 -14.78 -55.27
N LEU A 3 9.57 -15.56 -55.26
CA LEU A 3 9.08 -16.22 -54.05
C LEU A 3 10.15 -17.07 -53.33
N ALA A 4 11.09 -17.60 -54.11
CA ALA A 4 12.24 -18.39 -53.60
C ALA A 4 13.29 -17.53 -52.86
N SER A 5 13.44 -16.23 -53.19
CA SER A 5 14.33 -15.33 -52.47
C SER A 5 13.72 -14.81 -51.16
N VAL A 6 12.40 -14.77 -51.05
CA VAL A 6 11.66 -14.40 -49.84
C VAL A 6 11.67 -15.54 -48.82
N LEU A 7 11.67 -16.81 -49.24
CA LEU A 7 11.75 -18.00 -48.40
C LEU A 7 13.17 -18.28 -47.83
N ALA A 8 14.20 -17.60 -48.37
CA ALA A 8 15.60 -17.78 -47.94
C ALA A 8 16.07 -16.80 -46.85
N THR A 9 15.30 -15.77 -46.54
CA THR A 9 15.68 -14.77 -45.51
C THR A 9 15.02 -15.10 -44.17
N VAL A 10 15.85 -15.36 -43.17
CA VAL A 10 15.37 -15.59 -41.79
C VAL A 10 14.83 -14.27 -41.23
N PRO A 11 13.58 -14.21 -40.77
CA PRO A 11 13.03 -12.99 -40.15
C PRO A 11 13.91 -12.49 -39.00
N THR A 12 14.27 -11.22 -39.03
CA THR A 12 15.10 -10.57 -38.01
C THR A 12 14.82 -9.08 -37.96
N ARG A 13 15.12 -8.43 -36.80
CA ARG A 13 14.95 -6.99 -36.63
C ARG A 13 16.15 -6.22 -37.16
N GLN A 14 15.88 -5.16 -37.88
CA GLN A 14 16.88 -4.15 -38.23
C GLN A 14 17.04 -3.18 -37.04
N SER A 15 18.20 -3.21 -36.40
CA SER A 15 18.53 -2.36 -35.25
C SER A 15 19.49 -1.24 -35.66
N TYR A 16 19.32 -0.05 -35.06
CA TYR A 16 20.19 1.12 -35.30
C TYR A 16 20.29 1.57 -36.76
N MET A 17 19.15 1.51 -37.47
CA MET A 17 19.11 1.97 -38.87
C MET A 17 19.63 3.40 -39.00
N HIS A 18 20.48 3.61 -40.01
CA HIS A 18 21.07 4.90 -40.37
C HIS A 18 21.93 5.59 -39.30
N LEU A 19 22.26 4.91 -38.17
CA LEU A 19 23.16 5.45 -37.16
C LEU A 19 24.60 4.99 -37.39
N SER A 20 25.51 5.93 -37.35
CA SER A 20 26.96 5.70 -37.41
C SER A 20 27.47 5.01 -36.13
N SER A 21 28.66 4.41 -36.17
CA SER A 21 29.30 3.82 -34.99
C SER A 21 29.56 4.86 -33.90
N ALA A 22 29.90 6.08 -34.26
CA ALA A 22 30.09 7.17 -33.30
C ALA A 22 28.78 7.52 -32.57
N GLU A 23 27.66 7.62 -33.30
CA GLU A 23 26.35 7.89 -32.70
C GLU A 23 25.90 6.78 -31.75
N LYS A 24 26.16 5.52 -32.07
CA LYS A 24 25.88 4.40 -31.16
C LYS A 24 26.70 4.53 -29.86
N THR A 25 27.97 4.90 -29.95
CA THR A 25 28.81 5.14 -28.77
C THR A 25 28.26 6.29 -27.93
N VAL A 26 27.89 7.42 -28.54
CA VAL A 26 27.28 8.55 -27.85
C VAL A 26 25.98 8.13 -27.13
N PHE A 27 25.12 7.35 -27.81
CA PHE A 27 23.89 6.83 -27.21
C PHE A 27 24.17 6.01 -25.94
N TYR A 28 25.15 5.08 -25.98
CA TYR A 28 25.46 4.27 -24.81
C TYR A 28 26.04 5.09 -23.66
N VAL A 29 26.88 6.07 -23.96
CA VAL A 29 27.40 6.99 -22.94
C VAL A 29 26.25 7.78 -22.29
N VAL A 30 25.34 8.34 -23.09
CA VAL A 30 24.18 9.06 -22.58
C VAL A 30 23.30 8.16 -21.70
N MET A 31 23.02 6.93 -22.14
CA MET A 31 22.20 5.99 -21.36
C MET A 31 22.89 5.58 -20.06
N ALA A 32 24.19 5.28 -20.09
CA ALA A 32 24.98 4.91 -18.91
C ALA A 32 25.02 6.06 -17.89
N VAL A 33 25.24 7.29 -18.33
CA VAL A 33 25.21 8.49 -17.47
C VAL A 33 23.82 8.69 -16.89
N SER A 34 22.76 8.58 -17.70
CA SER A 34 21.38 8.75 -17.23
C SER A 34 21.00 7.70 -16.17
N LEU A 35 21.40 6.45 -16.37
CA LEU A 35 21.23 5.36 -15.41
C LEU A 35 22.03 5.60 -14.12
N ALA A 36 23.28 6.01 -14.24
CA ALA A 36 24.13 6.34 -13.09
C ALA A 36 23.53 7.49 -12.25
N LEU A 37 23.00 8.53 -12.91
CA LEU A 37 22.31 9.64 -12.24
C LEU A 37 21.03 9.17 -11.53
N MET A 38 20.24 8.30 -12.17
CA MET A 38 19.06 7.69 -11.55
C MET A 38 19.45 6.92 -10.27
N ILE A 39 20.44 6.05 -10.37
CA ILE A 39 20.93 5.25 -9.23
C ILE A 39 21.44 6.19 -8.12
N ALA A 40 22.25 7.18 -8.44
CA ALA A 40 22.78 8.13 -7.47
C ALA A 40 21.68 8.87 -6.72
N GLN A 41 20.59 9.23 -7.38
CA GLN A 41 19.45 9.89 -6.74
C GLN A 41 18.68 8.94 -5.82
N PHE A 42 18.51 7.65 -6.16
CA PHE A 42 17.94 6.65 -5.26
C PHE A 42 18.86 6.43 -4.05
N LEU A 43 20.16 6.35 -4.25
CA LEU A 43 21.12 6.18 -3.15
C LEU A 43 21.07 7.36 -2.15
N ARG A 44 20.73 8.57 -2.59
CA ARG A 44 20.51 9.72 -1.70
C ARG A 44 19.31 9.55 -0.75
N ARG A 45 18.36 8.64 -1.06
CA ARG A 45 17.23 8.33 -0.16
C ARG A 45 17.60 7.34 0.94
N LEU A 46 18.64 6.52 0.74
CA LEU A 46 19.07 5.51 1.72
C LEU A 46 19.34 6.05 3.12
N PRO A 47 20.01 7.21 3.30
CA PRO A 47 20.19 7.79 4.63
C PRO A 47 18.89 8.08 5.36
N VAL A 48 17.84 8.52 4.65
CA VAL A 48 16.52 8.78 5.26
C VAL A 48 15.90 7.47 5.75
N TRP A 49 15.91 6.41 4.91
CA TRP A 49 15.35 5.11 5.30
C TRP A 49 16.14 4.46 6.45
N ARG A 50 17.46 4.63 6.46
CA ARG A 50 18.37 4.08 7.49
C ARG A 50 18.31 4.79 8.83
N LYS A 51 17.69 5.97 8.92
CA LYS A 51 17.43 6.63 10.22
C LYS A 51 16.52 5.80 11.11
N GLY A 52 15.60 5.06 10.51
CA GLY A 52 14.61 4.26 11.24
C GLY A 52 15.22 3.07 11.97
N VAL A 53 14.43 2.55 12.93
CA VAL A 53 14.77 1.36 13.69
C VAL A 53 14.78 0.12 12.77
N PRO A 54 15.72 -0.82 12.90
CA PRO A 54 15.71 -2.07 12.14
C PRO A 54 14.39 -2.84 12.30
N ILE A 55 14.00 -3.57 11.26
CA ILE A 55 12.83 -4.47 11.33
C ILE A 55 13.15 -5.67 12.23
N HIS A 56 12.18 -6.10 13.02
CA HIS A 56 12.30 -7.24 13.93
C HIS A 56 11.57 -8.50 13.40
N TRP A 57 10.82 -8.37 12.31
CA TRP A 57 10.14 -9.50 11.66
C TRP A 57 10.96 -10.09 10.52
N LYS A 58 10.64 -11.33 10.13
CA LYS A 58 11.23 -12.00 8.98
C LYS A 58 10.36 -11.78 7.75
N PRO A 59 10.83 -11.03 6.74
CA PRO A 59 10.06 -10.81 5.52
C PRO A 59 10.01 -12.07 4.64
N ASP A 60 8.97 -12.15 3.78
CA ASP A 60 8.90 -13.08 2.64
C ASP A 60 8.98 -12.28 1.32
N PRO A 61 10.18 -11.96 0.83
CA PRO A 61 10.33 -11.12 -0.35
C PRO A 61 9.70 -11.71 -1.61
N LEU A 62 9.89 -13.00 -1.87
CA LEU A 62 9.43 -13.66 -3.10
C LEU A 62 7.91 -13.79 -3.12
N GLY A 63 7.31 -14.29 -2.04
CA GLY A 63 5.86 -14.43 -1.93
C GLY A 63 5.15 -13.07 -1.96
N SER A 64 5.70 -12.07 -1.27
CA SER A 64 5.14 -10.72 -1.26
C SER A 64 5.24 -10.02 -2.61
N ILE A 65 6.38 -10.10 -3.30
CA ILE A 65 6.53 -9.54 -4.66
C ILE A 65 5.59 -10.26 -5.63
N ALA A 66 5.54 -11.59 -5.61
CA ALA A 66 4.63 -12.35 -6.46
C ALA A 66 3.17 -11.95 -6.24
N LYS A 67 2.74 -11.81 -4.98
CA LYS A 67 1.35 -11.50 -4.61
C LYS A 67 0.96 -10.05 -4.89
N PHE A 68 1.80 -9.09 -4.45
CA PHE A 68 1.42 -7.67 -4.43
C PHE A 68 1.92 -6.89 -5.64
N ILE A 69 3.07 -7.25 -6.20
CA ILE A 69 3.64 -6.57 -7.36
C ILE A 69 3.25 -7.29 -8.65
N LEU A 70 3.63 -8.55 -8.85
CA LEU A 70 3.31 -9.26 -10.09
C LEU A 70 1.81 -9.58 -10.19
N GLY A 71 1.20 -10.06 -9.11
CA GLY A 71 -0.22 -10.36 -9.06
C GLY A 71 -1.13 -9.15 -8.87
N GLN A 72 -0.60 -7.96 -8.58
CA GLN A 72 -1.35 -6.70 -8.40
C GLN A 72 -2.59 -6.82 -7.48
N ARG A 73 -2.53 -7.70 -6.46
CA ARG A 73 -3.71 -8.08 -5.65
C ARG A 73 -4.43 -6.90 -5.02
N LYS A 74 -3.69 -5.94 -4.44
CA LYS A 74 -4.27 -4.74 -3.81
C LYS A 74 -4.85 -3.76 -4.84
N VAL A 75 -4.31 -3.72 -6.06
CA VAL A 75 -4.86 -2.91 -7.14
C VAL A 75 -6.16 -3.51 -7.65
N GLN A 76 -6.22 -4.83 -7.84
CA GLN A 76 -7.42 -5.53 -8.31
C GLN A 76 -8.58 -5.47 -7.33
N SER A 77 -8.30 -5.51 -6.01
CA SER A 77 -9.31 -5.43 -4.95
C SER A 77 -9.81 -4.01 -4.67
N SER A 78 -9.27 -2.99 -5.34
CA SER A 78 -9.59 -1.59 -5.06
C SER A 78 -11.03 -1.20 -5.39
N ARG A 79 -11.57 -0.27 -4.58
CA ARG A 79 -12.85 0.41 -4.82
C ARG A 79 -12.58 1.92 -4.89
N PRO A 80 -13.14 2.67 -5.85
CA PRO A 80 -13.92 2.20 -6.99
C PRO A 80 -13.06 1.40 -7.99
N LYS A 81 -13.69 0.45 -8.67
CA LYS A 81 -12.98 -0.47 -9.59
C LYS A 81 -12.39 0.20 -10.85
N SER A 82 -12.83 1.41 -11.19
CA SER A 82 -12.44 2.11 -12.43
C SER A 82 -10.93 2.37 -12.59
N GLY A 83 -10.20 2.49 -11.49
CA GLY A 83 -8.75 2.72 -11.55
C GLY A 83 -7.92 1.44 -11.73
N ALA A 84 -8.48 0.26 -11.48
CA ALA A 84 -7.74 -0.98 -11.56
C ALA A 84 -7.42 -1.42 -13.01
N PRO A 85 -8.37 -1.50 -13.96
CA PRO A 85 -8.07 -1.88 -15.34
C PRO A 85 -7.05 -0.95 -15.99
N MET A 86 -7.23 0.34 -15.83
CA MET A 86 -6.31 1.36 -16.33
C MET A 86 -4.87 1.13 -15.81
N HIS A 87 -4.70 0.93 -14.49
CA HIS A 87 -3.39 0.70 -13.90
C HIS A 87 -2.78 -0.64 -14.36
N LEU A 88 -3.59 -1.70 -14.51
CA LEU A 88 -3.12 -2.99 -14.99
C LEU A 88 -2.61 -2.90 -16.44
N MET A 89 -3.29 -2.15 -17.30
CA MET A 89 -2.82 -1.88 -18.68
C MET A 89 -1.47 -1.17 -18.68
N ILE A 90 -1.30 -0.13 -17.83
CA ILE A 90 -0.02 0.57 -17.69
C ILE A 90 1.06 -0.37 -17.15
N PHE A 91 0.76 -1.10 -16.07
CA PHE A 91 1.74 -1.95 -15.39
C PHE A 91 2.22 -3.09 -16.28
N TYR A 92 1.31 -3.92 -16.79
CA TYR A 92 1.70 -5.07 -17.61
C TYR A 92 2.26 -4.65 -18.96
N GLY A 93 1.73 -3.58 -19.55
CA GLY A 93 2.28 -3.02 -20.78
C GLY A 93 3.69 -2.46 -20.58
N PHE A 94 3.95 -1.73 -19.49
CA PHE A 94 5.29 -1.24 -19.14
C PHE A 94 6.27 -2.40 -18.88
N MET A 95 5.85 -3.41 -18.11
CA MET A 95 6.68 -4.60 -17.83
C MET A 95 7.00 -5.36 -19.12
N ALA A 96 6.03 -5.46 -20.03
CA ALA A 96 6.24 -6.08 -21.34
C ALA A 96 7.27 -5.30 -22.18
N LEU A 97 7.13 -3.98 -22.27
CA LEU A 97 8.09 -3.15 -23.02
C LEU A 97 9.50 -3.19 -22.39
N PHE A 98 9.58 -3.21 -21.06
CA PHE A 98 10.86 -3.38 -20.36
C PHE A 98 11.49 -4.75 -20.66
N LEU A 99 10.69 -5.82 -20.62
CA LEU A 99 11.14 -7.16 -20.98
C LEU A 99 11.59 -7.22 -22.46
N ALA A 100 10.81 -6.61 -23.37
CA ALA A 100 11.14 -6.52 -24.78
C ALA A 100 12.51 -5.87 -25.01
N THR A 101 12.71 -4.71 -24.38
CA THR A 101 13.99 -3.99 -24.47
C THR A 101 15.16 -4.82 -23.89
N THR A 102 14.92 -5.50 -22.77
CA THR A 102 15.92 -6.37 -22.14
C THR A 102 16.28 -7.56 -23.04
N LEU A 103 15.29 -8.23 -23.62
CA LEU A 103 15.53 -9.36 -24.54
C LEU A 103 16.29 -8.90 -25.80
N LEU A 104 15.92 -7.73 -26.34
CA LEU A 104 16.64 -7.16 -27.48
C LEU A 104 18.09 -6.82 -27.11
N PHE A 105 18.33 -6.22 -25.94
CA PHE A 105 19.66 -5.93 -25.44
C PHE A 105 20.50 -7.22 -25.34
N ILE A 106 19.95 -8.29 -24.74
CA ILE A 106 20.62 -9.58 -24.64
C ILE A 106 20.91 -10.16 -26.02
N ALA A 107 19.98 -10.08 -26.97
CA ALA A 107 20.17 -10.62 -28.31
C ALA A 107 21.29 -9.87 -29.10
N VAL A 108 21.43 -8.57 -28.89
CA VAL A 108 22.44 -7.74 -29.54
C VAL A 108 23.81 -7.89 -28.91
N TYR A 109 23.89 -7.87 -27.58
CA TYR A 109 25.18 -7.83 -26.85
C TYR A 109 25.59 -9.14 -26.20
N GLY A 110 24.66 -10.08 -26.00
CA GLY A 110 24.93 -11.37 -25.42
C GLY A 110 25.96 -12.20 -26.21
N GLN A 111 26.11 -11.92 -27.50
CA GLN A 111 27.12 -12.58 -28.34
C GLN A 111 28.56 -12.34 -27.82
N ALA A 112 28.82 -11.19 -27.21
CA ALA A 112 30.12 -10.89 -26.61
C ALA A 112 30.46 -11.79 -25.41
N VAL A 113 29.46 -12.42 -24.77
CA VAL A 113 29.60 -13.35 -23.65
C VAL A 113 29.18 -14.79 -24.03
N GLY A 114 29.10 -15.10 -25.33
CA GLY A 114 28.81 -16.46 -25.82
C GLY A 114 27.34 -16.82 -25.97
N ILE A 115 26.40 -15.88 -25.77
CA ILE A 115 24.97 -16.13 -26.00
C ILE A 115 24.69 -16.01 -27.51
N PRO A 116 24.15 -17.06 -28.18
CA PRO A 116 23.84 -16.97 -29.60
C PRO A 116 22.72 -15.95 -29.85
N ASN A 117 22.78 -15.29 -31.02
CA ASN A 117 21.67 -14.42 -31.43
C ASN A 117 20.39 -15.24 -31.66
N PHE A 118 19.49 -15.20 -30.69
CA PHE A 118 18.19 -15.87 -30.71
C PHE A 118 17.07 -15.01 -31.31
N HIS A 119 17.31 -13.71 -31.56
CA HIS A 119 16.29 -12.75 -32.01
C HIS A 119 16.05 -12.83 -33.51
N LYS A 120 15.65 -14.03 -33.99
CA LYS A 120 15.41 -14.37 -35.39
C LYS A 120 14.39 -15.47 -35.55
N GLY A 121 13.86 -15.63 -36.76
CA GLY A 121 12.91 -16.69 -37.11
C GLY A 121 11.57 -16.59 -36.37
N ALA A 122 10.98 -17.73 -36.01
CA ALA A 122 9.67 -17.79 -35.36
C ALA A 122 9.64 -17.06 -34.00
N TYR A 123 10.74 -17.13 -33.23
CA TYR A 123 10.84 -16.36 -31.98
C TYR A 123 10.68 -14.85 -32.21
N TYR A 124 11.36 -14.31 -33.22
CA TYR A 124 11.25 -12.88 -33.53
C TYR A 124 9.82 -12.50 -33.95
N LEU A 125 9.14 -13.31 -34.73
CA LEU A 125 7.76 -13.07 -35.12
C LEU A 125 6.79 -13.06 -33.92
N ALA A 126 6.94 -14.02 -33.02
CA ALA A 126 6.17 -14.07 -31.78
C ALA A 126 6.47 -12.86 -30.88
N TYR A 127 7.74 -12.48 -30.77
CA TYR A 127 8.17 -11.29 -30.04
C TYR A 127 7.50 -10.02 -30.59
N GLU A 128 7.55 -9.76 -31.92
CA GLU A 128 6.92 -8.60 -32.54
C GLU A 128 5.41 -8.57 -32.24
N SER A 129 4.72 -9.70 -32.43
CA SER A 129 3.26 -9.78 -32.19
C SER A 129 2.87 -9.48 -30.74
N VAL A 130 3.55 -10.11 -29.81
CA VAL A 130 3.21 -9.98 -28.37
C VAL A 130 3.51 -8.57 -27.87
N PHE A 131 4.70 -8.06 -28.13
CA PHE A 131 5.13 -6.79 -27.56
C PHE A 131 4.53 -5.57 -28.28
N ASP A 132 4.16 -5.69 -29.54
CA ASP A 132 3.39 -4.67 -30.26
C ASP A 132 2.01 -4.47 -29.61
N VAL A 133 1.27 -5.56 -29.37
CA VAL A 133 -0.06 -5.47 -28.74
C VAL A 133 0.02 -4.98 -27.28
N LEU A 134 0.96 -5.52 -26.48
CA LEU A 134 1.11 -5.12 -25.08
C LEU A 134 1.62 -3.68 -24.95
N GLY A 135 2.43 -3.20 -25.89
CA GLY A 135 2.83 -1.79 -25.97
C GLY A 135 1.64 -0.87 -26.24
N MET A 136 0.69 -1.28 -27.08
CA MET A 136 -0.54 -0.51 -27.30
C MET A 136 -1.41 -0.45 -26.05
N LEU A 137 -1.51 -1.54 -25.29
CA LEU A 137 -2.20 -1.50 -23.99
C LEU A 137 -1.56 -0.48 -23.04
N PHE A 138 -0.24 -0.37 -23.01
CA PHE A 138 0.45 0.68 -22.25
C PHE A 138 0.02 2.08 -22.69
N VAL A 139 0.07 2.38 -23.99
CA VAL A 139 -0.31 3.70 -24.53
C VAL A 139 -1.76 4.04 -24.17
N VAL A 140 -2.69 3.12 -24.40
CA VAL A 140 -4.12 3.28 -24.06
C VAL A 140 -4.31 3.49 -22.56
N GLY A 141 -3.62 2.71 -21.74
CA GLY A 141 -3.67 2.83 -20.27
C GLY A 141 -3.20 4.20 -19.78
N VAL A 142 -2.09 4.71 -20.32
CA VAL A 142 -1.56 6.04 -19.96
C VAL A 142 -2.50 7.16 -20.43
N ALA A 143 -3.02 7.07 -21.66
CA ALA A 143 -3.99 8.03 -22.18
C ALA A 143 -5.26 8.06 -21.32
N TRP A 144 -5.76 6.89 -20.92
CA TRP A 144 -6.91 6.78 -20.01
C TRP A 144 -6.62 7.41 -18.64
N ALA A 145 -5.44 7.14 -18.08
CA ALA A 145 -5.04 7.74 -16.80
C ALA A 145 -5.02 9.27 -16.87
N TRP A 146 -4.49 9.80 -17.95
CA TRP A 146 -4.41 11.25 -18.16
C TRP A 146 -5.80 11.87 -18.38
N GLY A 147 -6.63 11.26 -19.23
CA GLY A 147 -8.01 11.69 -19.45
C GLY A 147 -8.85 11.67 -18.16
N ARG A 148 -8.72 10.61 -17.35
CA ARG A 148 -9.36 10.53 -16.02
C ARG A 148 -8.91 11.66 -15.10
N ARG A 149 -7.61 11.98 -15.05
CA ARG A 149 -7.07 13.07 -14.24
C ARG A 149 -7.61 14.43 -14.68
N ILE A 150 -7.66 14.70 -15.98
CA ILE A 150 -8.23 15.95 -16.54
C ILE A 150 -9.73 16.04 -16.21
N ASN A 151 -10.47 14.94 -16.32
CA ASN A 151 -11.89 14.91 -15.99
C ASN A 151 -12.15 15.22 -14.51
N LEU A 152 -11.38 14.62 -13.58
CA LEU A 152 -11.49 14.90 -12.15
C LEU A 152 -11.13 16.37 -11.84
N LEU A 153 -10.15 16.92 -12.51
CA LEU A 153 -9.80 18.35 -12.38
C LEU A 153 -10.94 19.26 -12.84
N ARG A 154 -11.62 18.90 -13.94
CA ARG A 154 -12.79 19.66 -14.43
C ARG A 154 -13.98 19.56 -13.48
N GLN A 155 -14.21 18.42 -12.85
CA GLN A 155 -15.34 18.18 -11.93
C GLN A 155 -15.16 18.84 -10.56
N HIS A 156 -13.95 18.83 -10.02
CA HIS A 156 -13.68 19.24 -8.62
C HIS A 156 -12.80 20.49 -8.51
N GLY A 157 -12.27 20.99 -9.63
CA GLY A 157 -11.32 22.10 -9.62
C GLY A 157 -9.91 21.72 -9.12
N PRO A 158 -8.99 22.70 -9.05
CA PRO A 158 -7.64 22.52 -8.55
C PRO A 158 -7.66 22.28 -7.03
N THR A 159 -6.58 21.69 -6.52
CA THR A 159 -6.39 21.54 -5.07
C THR A 159 -6.33 22.91 -4.41
N VAL A 160 -7.20 23.16 -3.45
CA VAL A 160 -7.20 24.38 -2.64
C VAL A 160 -6.23 24.16 -1.48
N VAL A 161 -5.42 25.15 -1.17
CA VAL A 161 -4.54 25.14 0.01
C VAL A 161 -5.17 26.03 1.07
N ASN A 162 -5.36 25.48 2.28
CA ASN A 162 -5.83 26.25 3.42
C ASN A 162 -4.80 27.33 3.75
N PRO A 163 -5.16 28.61 3.74
CA PRO A 163 -4.22 29.69 3.97
C PRO A 163 -3.65 29.74 5.40
N GLU A 164 -4.39 29.19 6.38
CA GLU A 164 -3.96 29.18 7.78
C GLU A 164 -2.99 28.03 8.08
N THR A 165 -3.24 26.86 7.51
CA THR A 165 -2.44 25.65 7.80
C THR A 165 -1.38 25.36 6.73
N GLY A 166 -1.44 26.01 5.57
CA GLY A 166 -0.60 25.72 4.40
C GLY A 166 -0.81 24.32 3.82
N LYS A 167 -1.84 23.57 4.29
CA LYS A 167 -2.10 22.19 3.88
C LYS A 167 -3.18 22.13 2.79
N PRO A 168 -3.09 21.13 1.88
CA PRO A 168 -4.11 20.93 0.87
C PRO A 168 -5.47 20.58 1.50
N GLU A 169 -6.50 21.33 1.15
CA GLU A 169 -7.89 20.99 1.49
C GLU A 169 -8.45 19.96 0.54
N PHE A 170 -9.29 19.08 1.06
CA PHE A 170 -9.99 18.11 0.24
C PHE A 170 -11.23 18.78 -0.40
N ASN A 171 -11.24 18.83 -1.72
CA ASN A 171 -12.33 19.38 -2.53
C ASN A 171 -13.16 18.30 -3.26
N GLY A 172 -13.19 17.08 -2.74
CA GLY A 172 -13.84 15.93 -3.40
C GLY A 172 -12.94 15.19 -4.40
N ASN A 173 -11.77 15.73 -4.74
CA ASN A 173 -10.83 15.08 -5.64
C ASN A 173 -9.79 14.26 -4.86
N PRO A 174 -9.77 12.92 -5.01
CA PRO A 174 -8.79 12.08 -4.31
C PRO A 174 -7.35 12.28 -4.83
N LEU A 175 -7.18 12.79 -6.08
CA LEU A 175 -5.88 13.00 -6.69
C LEU A 175 -5.34 14.39 -6.36
N SER A 176 -4.03 14.49 -6.11
CA SER A 176 -3.34 15.78 -6.13
C SER A 176 -3.18 16.26 -7.58
N HIS A 177 -3.29 17.55 -7.80
CA HIS A 177 -3.10 18.20 -9.11
C HIS A 177 -1.80 18.99 -9.12
N GLU A 178 -0.68 18.28 -9.14
CA GLU A 178 0.63 18.88 -9.34
C GLU A 178 1.01 18.83 -10.83
N VAL A 179 1.70 19.86 -11.32
CA VAL A 179 2.22 19.90 -12.69
C VAL A 179 3.08 18.66 -12.99
N LYS A 180 3.85 18.20 -12.01
CA LYS A 180 4.67 16.98 -12.12
C LYS A 180 3.87 15.73 -12.48
N ASP A 181 2.61 15.64 -12.05
CA ASP A 181 1.74 14.50 -12.36
C ASP A 181 1.33 14.46 -13.84
N HIS A 182 1.14 15.65 -14.44
CA HIS A 182 0.85 15.75 -15.87
C HIS A 182 2.11 15.52 -16.71
N LEU A 183 3.26 16.02 -16.26
CA LEU A 183 4.54 15.84 -16.96
C LEU A 183 4.95 14.36 -17.04
N VAL A 184 4.76 13.57 -15.97
CA VAL A 184 5.09 12.15 -16.00
C VAL A 184 4.18 11.37 -16.95
N LEU A 185 2.87 11.68 -16.98
CA LEU A 185 1.95 11.04 -17.92
C LEU A 185 2.23 11.43 -19.38
N ALA A 186 2.55 12.70 -19.61
CA ALA A 186 2.98 13.17 -20.93
C ALA A 186 4.26 12.46 -21.39
N LEU A 187 5.26 12.37 -20.52
CA LEU A 187 6.52 11.69 -20.82
C LEU A 187 6.31 10.21 -21.15
N LEU A 188 5.49 9.49 -20.37
CA LEU A 188 5.15 8.09 -20.63
C LEU A 188 4.40 7.92 -21.94
N LEU A 189 3.45 8.82 -22.24
CA LEU A 189 2.70 8.78 -23.49
C LEU A 189 3.60 9.07 -24.69
N LEU A 190 4.48 10.07 -24.60
CA LEU A 190 5.45 10.40 -25.65
C LEU A 190 6.45 9.25 -25.88
N LEU A 191 6.88 8.55 -24.83
CA LEU A 191 7.72 7.36 -24.95
C LEU A 191 6.98 6.23 -25.69
N GLY A 192 5.75 5.92 -25.31
CA GLY A 192 4.97 4.88 -25.97
C GLY A 192 4.64 5.22 -27.43
N VAL A 193 4.11 6.40 -27.69
CA VAL A 193 3.79 6.87 -29.05
C VAL A 193 5.05 7.02 -29.90
N GLY A 194 6.12 7.59 -29.34
CA GLY A 194 7.41 7.74 -30.04
C GLY A 194 8.01 6.41 -30.48
N GLY A 195 7.85 5.36 -29.66
CA GLY A 195 8.23 3.99 -30.02
C GLY A 195 7.49 3.49 -31.25
N TYR A 196 6.16 3.66 -31.30
CA TYR A 196 5.35 3.30 -32.48
C TYR A 196 5.65 4.13 -33.71
N VAL A 197 5.92 5.43 -33.55
CA VAL A 197 6.33 6.30 -34.67
C VAL A 197 7.64 5.80 -35.27
N LEU A 198 8.62 5.43 -34.44
CA LEU A 198 9.89 4.86 -34.91
C LEU A 198 9.71 3.52 -35.61
N GLU A 199 8.86 2.66 -35.07
CA GLU A 199 8.59 1.36 -35.65
C GLU A 199 7.89 1.48 -37.01
N ALA A 200 6.85 2.31 -37.10
CA ALA A 200 6.14 2.58 -38.31
C ALA A 200 7.06 3.21 -39.37
N ALA A 201 7.92 4.16 -38.99
CA ALA A 201 8.90 4.77 -39.88
C ALA A 201 9.92 3.75 -40.41
N ARG A 202 10.38 2.83 -39.57
CA ARG A 202 11.25 1.72 -39.98
C ARG A 202 10.57 0.87 -41.07
N MET A 203 9.33 0.45 -40.80
CA MET A 203 8.57 -0.40 -41.75
C MET A 203 8.22 0.32 -43.03
N ALA A 204 7.91 1.64 -42.99
CA ALA A 204 7.62 2.43 -44.19
C ALA A 204 8.86 2.61 -45.06
N ASN A 205 10.04 2.82 -44.46
CA ASN A 205 11.30 3.04 -45.20
C ASN A 205 11.93 1.74 -45.72
N THR A 206 11.82 0.65 -44.99
CA THR A 206 12.44 -0.63 -45.31
C THR A 206 11.47 -1.79 -45.05
N PRO A 207 10.38 -1.89 -45.84
CA PRO A 207 9.34 -2.89 -45.58
C PRO A 207 9.89 -4.31 -45.72
N GLN A 208 9.49 -5.15 -44.77
CA GLN A 208 9.85 -6.57 -44.72
C GLN A 208 8.60 -7.43 -44.94
N PRO A 209 8.73 -8.65 -45.50
CA PRO A 209 7.59 -9.53 -45.76
C PRO A 209 6.84 -9.95 -44.49
N TRP A 210 7.45 -9.84 -43.32
CA TRP A 210 6.91 -10.25 -42.01
C TRP A 210 6.45 -9.09 -41.12
N ASP A 211 6.48 -7.83 -41.59
CA ASP A 211 6.10 -6.66 -40.77
C ASP A 211 4.66 -6.75 -40.24
N TYR A 212 3.77 -7.48 -40.92
CA TYR A 212 2.38 -7.70 -40.48
C TYR A 212 2.26 -8.46 -39.15
N TYR A 213 3.32 -9.09 -38.66
CA TYR A 213 3.34 -9.67 -37.32
C TYR A 213 3.37 -8.63 -36.20
N ALA A 214 3.70 -7.38 -36.47
CA ALA A 214 3.49 -6.26 -35.56
C ALA A 214 2.27 -5.44 -36.02
N PRO A 215 1.03 -5.86 -35.67
CA PRO A 215 -0.17 -5.34 -36.31
C PRO A 215 -0.38 -3.84 -36.15
N VAL A 216 -0.01 -3.27 -35.01
CA VAL A 216 -0.17 -1.84 -34.75
C VAL A 216 0.88 -1.03 -35.51
N GLY A 217 2.17 -1.38 -35.39
CA GLY A 217 3.26 -0.77 -36.12
C GLY A 217 3.05 -0.85 -37.63
N TYR A 218 2.61 -2.04 -38.12
CA TYR A 218 2.29 -2.24 -39.53
C TYR A 218 1.13 -1.38 -40.02
N ALA A 219 0.03 -1.29 -39.27
CA ALA A 219 -1.11 -0.44 -39.64
C ALA A 219 -0.67 1.05 -39.74
N LEU A 220 0.10 1.51 -38.79
CA LEU A 220 0.65 2.87 -38.77
C LEU A 220 1.60 3.11 -39.95
N SER A 221 2.42 2.13 -40.35
CA SER A 221 3.34 2.23 -41.47
C SER A 221 2.64 2.44 -42.82
N LYS A 222 1.38 1.99 -42.96
CA LYS A 222 0.59 2.18 -44.20
C LYS A 222 0.11 3.59 -44.40
N VAL A 223 -0.01 4.38 -43.33
CA VAL A 223 -0.43 5.79 -43.40
C VAL A 223 0.75 6.76 -43.27
N MET A 224 1.91 6.23 -42.89
CA MET A 224 3.13 7.02 -42.76
C MET A 224 3.87 7.10 -44.09
N PRO A 225 4.21 8.31 -44.59
CA PRO A 225 5.05 8.44 -45.79
C PRO A 225 6.47 7.96 -45.48
N ALA A 226 7.18 7.51 -46.52
CA ALA A 226 8.62 7.29 -46.40
C ALA A 226 9.32 8.62 -46.09
N ILE A 227 10.19 8.59 -45.08
CA ILE A 227 10.90 9.78 -44.59
C ILE A 227 12.41 9.68 -44.91
N SER A 228 13.08 10.83 -44.99
CA SER A 228 14.52 10.83 -45.21
C SER A 228 15.28 10.19 -44.01
N ASN A 229 16.49 9.69 -44.28
CA ASN A 229 17.35 9.13 -43.25
C ASN A 229 17.65 10.11 -42.11
N ASP A 230 17.78 11.41 -42.44
CA ASP A 230 18.05 12.44 -41.44
C ASP A 230 16.83 12.71 -40.56
N VAL A 231 15.61 12.70 -41.12
CA VAL A 231 14.37 12.78 -40.33
C VAL A 231 14.21 11.55 -39.43
N TYR A 232 14.47 10.34 -39.93
CA TYR A 232 14.46 9.13 -39.12
C TYR A 232 15.44 9.22 -37.94
N ARG A 233 16.69 9.65 -38.20
CA ARG A 233 17.71 9.87 -37.16
C ARG A 233 17.26 10.92 -36.14
N GLY A 234 16.63 12.01 -36.57
CA GLY A 234 16.09 13.04 -35.70
C GLY A 234 15.01 12.48 -34.76
N ILE A 235 14.05 11.72 -35.29
CA ILE A 235 13.00 11.05 -34.48
C ILE A 235 13.63 10.05 -33.50
N TRP A 236 14.60 9.26 -33.95
CA TRP A 236 15.32 8.28 -33.12
C TRP A 236 16.03 8.96 -31.92
N TRP A 237 16.80 10.04 -32.19
CA TRP A 237 17.46 10.81 -31.15
C TRP A 237 16.49 11.52 -30.19
N SER A 238 15.36 12.00 -30.70
CA SER A 238 14.31 12.57 -29.84
C SER A 238 13.75 11.53 -28.88
N HIS A 239 13.48 10.32 -29.37
CA HIS A 239 13.03 9.21 -28.51
C HIS A 239 14.10 8.80 -27.50
N ALA A 240 15.36 8.69 -27.91
CA ALA A 240 16.48 8.39 -27.01
C ALA A 240 16.65 9.48 -25.93
N ALA A 241 16.48 10.74 -26.27
CA ALA A 241 16.50 11.85 -25.32
C ALA A 241 15.34 11.74 -24.29
N LEU A 242 14.13 11.38 -24.73
CA LEU A 242 13.00 11.13 -23.84
C LEU A 242 13.28 9.98 -22.86
N VAL A 243 13.95 8.89 -23.31
CA VAL A 243 14.37 7.78 -22.43
C VAL A 243 15.39 8.27 -21.40
N ALA A 244 16.38 9.08 -21.80
CA ALA A 244 17.35 9.66 -20.88
C ALA A 244 16.68 10.57 -19.83
N VAL A 245 15.77 11.44 -20.26
CA VAL A 245 14.96 12.29 -19.37
C VAL A 245 14.13 11.43 -18.41
N PHE A 246 13.53 10.35 -18.89
CA PHE A 246 12.78 9.42 -18.05
C PHE A 246 13.65 8.84 -16.93
N PHE A 247 14.83 8.33 -17.24
CA PHE A 247 15.74 7.80 -16.22
C PHE A 247 16.16 8.86 -15.19
N ILE A 248 16.56 10.04 -15.64
CA ILE A 248 17.03 11.12 -14.77
C ILE A 248 15.90 11.62 -13.83
N THR A 249 14.67 11.73 -14.35
CA THR A 249 13.56 12.30 -13.59
C THR A 249 12.77 11.29 -12.77
N LEU A 250 12.90 9.99 -13.05
CA LEU A 250 12.15 8.92 -12.39
C LEU A 250 12.21 8.98 -10.85
N PRO A 251 13.37 9.15 -10.18
CA PRO A 251 13.45 9.21 -8.73
C PRO A 251 12.79 10.45 -8.11
N GLN A 252 12.62 11.51 -8.89
CA GLN A 252 12.03 12.78 -8.44
C GLN A 252 10.51 12.83 -8.62
N MET A 253 9.96 11.93 -9.42
CA MET A 253 8.54 11.85 -9.74
C MET A 253 7.85 10.72 -8.96
N LYS A 254 6.52 10.75 -8.89
CA LYS A 254 5.71 9.70 -8.25
C LYS A 254 5.93 8.30 -8.87
N ILE A 255 6.44 8.22 -10.09
CA ILE A 255 6.78 6.97 -10.77
C ILE A 255 7.92 6.18 -10.06
N LYS A 256 8.67 6.80 -9.14
CA LYS A 256 9.65 6.12 -8.27
C LYS A 256 9.06 4.90 -7.55
N HIS A 257 7.71 4.87 -7.39
CA HIS A 257 7.02 3.75 -6.76
C HIS A 257 7.26 2.40 -7.48
N ILE A 258 7.67 2.39 -8.74
CA ILE A 258 8.07 1.16 -9.44
C ILE A 258 9.13 0.40 -8.63
N PHE A 259 10.11 1.11 -8.08
CA PHE A 259 11.16 0.53 -7.24
C PHE A 259 10.77 0.49 -5.76
N THR A 260 10.28 1.61 -5.22
CA THR A 260 10.00 1.70 -3.78
C THR A 260 8.84 0.82 -3.34
N ALA A 261 7.78 0.64 -4.16
CA ALA A 261 6.71 -0.31 -3.85
C ALA A 261 7.21 -1.77 -3.89
N THR A 262 8.12 -2.09 -4.81
CA THR A 262 8.73 -3.43 -4.88
C THR A 262 9.58 -3.70 -3.63
N LEU A 263 10.38 -2.74 -3.19
CA LEU A 263 11.16 -2.85 -1.96
C LEU A 263 10.26 -2.90 -0.71
N THR A 264 9.18 -2.11 -0.68
CA THR A 264 8.19 -2.16 0.40
C THR A 264 7.51 -3.53 0.47
N ALA A 265 7.12 -4.10 -0.68
CA ALA A 265 6.56 -5.44 -0.73
C ALA A 265 7.57 -6.50 -0.27
N ALA A 266 8.83 -6.38 -0.69
CA ALA A 266 9.88 -7.30 -0.29
C ALA A 266 10.14 -7.31 1.22
N GLY A 267 10.04 -6.15 1.88
CA GLY A 267 10.23 -6.01 3.33
C GLY A 267 8.94 -6.14 4.16
N HIS A 268 7.80 -6.41 3.52
CA HIS A 268 6.51 -6.53 4.21
C HIS A 268 6.51 -7.66 5.24
N ASN A 269 5.88 -7.39 6.41
CA ASN A 269 5.66 -8.42 7.41
C ASN A 269 4.52 -9.36 6.96
N PRO A 270 4.80 -10.63 6.63
CA PRO A 270 3.77 -11.57 6.16
C PRO A 270 2.77 -11.95 7.25
N GLU A 271 3.14 -11.83 8.52
CA GLU A 271 2.31 -12.15 9.69
C GLU A 271 1.47 -10.95 10.16
N ALA A 272 1.72 -9.75 9.62
CA ALA A 272 0.96 -8.56 9.97
C ALA A 272 -0.51 -8.71 9.56
N SER A 273 -1.36 -9.04 10.50
CA SER A 273 -2.81 -9.09 10.30
C SER A 273 -3.40 -7.67 10.26
N MET A 274 -4.55 -7.55 9.60
CA MET A 274 -5.35 -6.34 9.69
C MET A 274 -5.88 -6.21 11.12
N GLY A 275 -5.68 -5.05 11.72
CA GLY A 275 -6.17 -4.77 13.08
C GLY A 275 -5.26 -5.21 14.24
N ARG A 276 -4.15 -5.89 13.98
CA ARG A 276 -3.11 -6.12 14.98
C ARG A 276 -2.14 -4.93 15.03
N LEU A 277 -1.88 -4.42 16.22
CA LEU A 277 -0.81 -3.48 16.52
C LEU A 277 0.34 -4.24 17.19
N GLU A 278 1.56 -3.88 16.88
CA GLU A 278 2.72 -4.44 17.57
C GLU A 278 2.76 -3.96 19.02
N PRO A 279 2.99 -4.86 20.02
CA PRO A 279 3.12 -4.46 21.41
C PRO A 279 4.44 -3.71 21.66
N ILE A 280 4.44 -2.80 22.63
CA ILE A 280 5.68 -2.23 23.18
C ILE A 280 6.01 -3.01 24.45
N THR A 281 7.17 -3.63 24.49
CA THR A 281 7.61 -4.36 25.68
C THR A 281 8.33 -3.45 26.67
N MET A 282 8.29 -3.79 27.97
CA MET A 282 9.07 -3.06 28.98
C MET A 282 10.57 -3.06 28.67
N ALA A 283 11.10 -4.18 28.16
CA ALA A 283 12.50 -4.25 27.74
C ALA A 283 12.85 -3.20 26.67
N GLN A 284 11.96 -2.99 25.68
CA GLN A 284 12.14 -1.94 24.68
C GLN A 284 12.10 -0.53 25.29
N VAL A 285 11.24 -0.30 26.31
CA VAL A 285 11.19 0.98 27.01
C VAL A 285 12.44 1.21 27.83
N GLU A 286 12.93 0.19 28.55
CA GLU A 286 14.18 0.26 29.33
C GLU A 286 15.40 0.54 28.41
N GLU A 287 15.46 -0.12 27.25
CA GLU A 287 16.55 0.05 26.28
C GLU A 287 16.52 1.43 25.64
N THR A 288 15.33 1.90 25.23
CA THR A 288 15.20 3.10 24.40
C THR A 288 14.84 4.36 25.18
N GLY A 289 14.32 4.21 26.43
CA GLY A 289 13.77 5.31 27.24
C GLY A 289 12.50 5.94 26.64
N ARG A 290 11.78 5.22 25.73
CA ARG A 290 10.70 5.82 24.94
C ARG A 290 9.46 4.95 24.89
N ILE A 291 8.29 5.63 24.87
CA ILE A 291 6.99 5.01 24.64
C ILE A 291 6.42 5.64 23.39
N GLY A 292 6.19 4.83 22.33
CA GLY A 292 5.70 5.33 21.05
C GLY A 292 6.73 6.10 20.24
N VAL A 293 6.25 6.96 19.35
CA VAL A 293 7.04 7.67 18.34
C VAL A 293 6.81 9.17 18.41
N ALA A 294 7.86 9.91 18.81
CA ALA A 294 7.91 11.37 18.79
C ALA A 294 8.35 11.90 17.41
N THR A 295 9.46 11.35 16.89
CA THR A 295 10.08 11.76 15.63
C THR A 295 10.13 10.60 14.64
N ALA A 296 10.14 10.90 13.36
CA ALA A 296 9.95 9.88 12.31
C ALA A 296 11.09 8.84 12.26
N ASP A 297 12.29 9.15 12.73
CA ASP A 297 13.42 8.21 12.84
C ASP A 297 13.17 7.08 13.85
N GLN A 298 12.16 7.20 14.69
CA GLN A 298 11.76 6.17 15.64
C GLN A 298 10.82 5.11 15.03
N TYR A 299 10.27 5.35 13.83
CA TYR A 299 9.61 4.30 13.05
C TYR A 299 10.64 3.32 12.49
N THR A 300 10.17 2.12 12.08
CA THR A 300 11.07 1.16 11.44
C THR A 300 11.55 1.66 10.07
N GLN A 301 12.73 1.16 9.65
CA GLN A 301 13.27 1.42 8.31
C GLN A 301 12.27 1.08 7.21
N TRP A 302 11.46 0.04 7.41
CA TRP A 302 10.41 -0.35 6.48
C TRP A 302 9.29 0.69 6.41
N HIS A 303 8.87 1.25 7.54
CA HIS A 303 7.87 2.33 7.54
C HIS A 303 8.40 3.54 6.75
N LEU A 304 9.63 3.98 7.00
CA LEU A 304 10.23 5.12 6.29
C LEU A 304 10.36 4.85 4.78
N LEU A 305 10.76 3.65 4.37
CA LEU A 305 10.77 3.24 2.97
C LEU A 305 9.36 3.26 2.37
N SER A 306 8.35 2.79 3.10
CA SER A 306 6.97 2.72 2.63
C SER A 306 6.37 4.11 2.35
N LEU A 307 6.79 5.14 3.08
CA LEU A 307 6.39 6.53 2.82
C LEU A 307 6.81 6.98 1.42
N ASP A 308 8.00 6.60 0.97
CA ASP A 308 8.49 6.91 -0.38
C ASP A 308 7.77 6.13 -1.49
N ALA A 309 7.12 5.02 -1.16
CA ALA A 309 6.27 4.30 -2.10
C ALA A 309 4.90 4.98 -2.34
N CYS A 310 4.53 5.96 -1.52
CA CYS A 310 3.27 6.67 -1.68
C CYS A 310 3.23 7.47 -2.98
N MET A 311 2.28 7.14 -3.84
CA MET A 311 2.01 7.83 -5.11
C MET A 311 0.86 8.85 -5.01
N THR A 312 0.40 9.17 -3.80
CA THR A 312 -0.70 10.10 -3.52
C THR A 312 -1.99 9.78 -4.32
N CYS A 313 -2.28 8.50 -4.53
CA CYS A 313 -3.43 8.04 -5.33
C CYS A 313 -4.79 8.32 -4.70
N GLY A 314 -4.85 8.74 -3.43
CA GLY A 314 -6.05 9.15 -2.72
C GLY A 314 -6.98 8.03 -2.23
N ARG A 315 -6.70 6.76 -2.53
CA ARG A 315 -7.58 5.64 -2.13
C ARG A 315 -7.81 5.56 -0.62
N CYS A 316 -6.76 5.79 0.17
CA CYS A 316 -6.86 5.80 1.63
C CYS A 316 -7.76 6.93 2.15
N THR A 317 -7.78 8.08 1.49
CA THR A 317 -8.65 9.22 1.82
C THR A 317 -10.11 8.91 1.46
N GLU A 318 -10.34 8.35 0.26
CA GLU A 318 -11.66 8.00 -0.26
C GLU A 318 -12.42 7.01 0.63
N VAL A 319 -11.73 6.05 1.25
CA VAL A 319 -12.34 5.03 2.11
C VAL A 319 -12.36 5.41 3.60
N CYS A 320 -11.77 6.55 3.98
CA CYS A 320 -11.65 6.94 5.37
C CYS A 320 -13.00 7.43 5.93
N PRO A 321 -13.60 6.75 6.93
CA PRO A 321 -14.89 7.16 7.47
C PRO A 321 -14.81 8.51 8.19
N ALA A 322 -13.71 8.79 8.89
CA ALA A 322 -13.54 10.08 9.57
C ALA A 322 -13.46 11.25 8.57
N HIS A 323 -12.72 11.05 7.47
CA HIS A 323 -12.63 12.03 6.40
C HIS A 323 -13.99 12.30 5.74
N ASN A 324 -14.73 11.23 5.46
CA ASN A 324 -16.02 11.31 4.75
C ASN A 324 -17.14 11.99 5.55
N VAL A 325 -16.97 12.14 6.87
CA VAL A 325 -17.88 12.92 7.72
C VAL A 325 -17.33 14.32 8.06
N GLY A 326 -16.33 14.79 7.33
CA GLY A 326 -15.81 16.14 7.43
C GLY A 326 -14.79 16.38 8.56
N LYS A 327 -14.20 15.31 9.16
CA LYS A 327 -13.11 15.48 10.12
C LYS A 327 -11.81 15.87 9.41
N ILE A 328 -10.92 16.56 10.11
CA ILE A 328 -9.62 17.04 9.60
C ILE A 328 -8.69 15.92 9.10
N LEU A 329 -8.90 14.69 9.55
CA LEU A 329 -8.05 13.56 9.18
C LEU A 329 -8.10 13.27 7.66
N ASN A 330 -6.94 13.35 7.02
CA ASN A 330 -6.72 12.90 5.65
C ASN A 330 -5.56 11.89 5.64
N PRO A 331 -5.82 10.57 5.50
CA PRO A 331 -4.75 9.55 5.58
C PRO A 331 -3.63 9.73 4.55
N LYS A 332 -3.94 10.27 3.36
CA LYS A 332 -2.93 10.61 2.35
C LYS A 332 -2.01 11.72 2.84
N GLN A 333 -2.58 12.73 3.49
CA GLN A 333 -1.82 13.86 4.04
C GLN A 333 -0.95 13.41 5.22
N VAL A 334 -1.46 12.54 6.11
CA VAL A 334 -0.68 11.94 7.20
C VAL A 334 0.61 11.30 6.68
N VAL A 335 0.54 10.51 5.60
CA VAL A 335 1.73 9.90 4.98
C VAL A 335 2.70 10.95 4.47
N ALA A 336 2.20 12.00 3.81
CA ALA A 336 3.04 13.08 3.29
C ALA A 336 3.71 13.89 4.41
N ASP A 337 2.98 14.18 5.49
CA ASP A 337 3.50 14.93 6.63
C ASP A 337 4.55 14.14 7.41
N ILE A 338 4.35 12.82 7.63
CA ILE A 338 5.37 11.96 8.26
C ILE A 338 6.61 11.85 7.35
N ALA A 339 6.43 11.74 6.02
CA ALA A 339 7.55 11.72 5.08
C ALA A 339 8.37 13.01 5.15
N ARG A 340 7.72 14.16 5.28
CA ARG A 340 8.36 15.46 5.48
C ARG A 340 9.09 15.50 6.84
N ALA A 341 8.44 15.05 7.91
CA ALA A 341 9.04 14.98 9.24
C ALA A 341 10.30 14.09 9.27
N ALA A 342 10.33 13.00 8.50
CA ALA A 342 11.52 12.15 8.35
C ALA A 342 12.73 12.89 7.72
N GLU A 343 12.47 13.89 6.91
CA GLU A 343 13.51 14.73 6.29
C GLU A 343 13.95 15.87 7.22
N THR A 344 12.98 16.55 7.85
CA THR A 344 13.20 17.77 8.64
C THR A 344 13.59 17.48 10.09
N GLY A 345 13.25 16.32 10.64
CA GLY A 345 13.39 16.00 12.07
C GLY A 345 12.30 16.62 12.95
N GLU A 346 11.25 17.18 12.38
CA GLU A 346 10.10 17.72 13.09
C GLU A 346 9.35 16.61 13.87
N GLU A 347 8.74 16.96 15.01
CA GLU A 347 7.87 16.05 15.75
C GLU A 347 6.69 15.62 14.88
N VAL A 348 6.38 14.31 14.86
CA VAL A 348 5.29 13.74 14.06
C VAL A 348 3.94 14.37 14.40
N ALA A 349 3.68 14.60 15.70
CA ALA A 349 2.44 15.20 16.16
C ALA A 349 2.29 16.67 15.74
N ALA A 350 3.39 17.41 15.61
CA ALA A 350 3.39 18.76 15.07
C ALA A 350 3.20 18.76 13.55
N ALA A 351 3.88 17.85 12.84
CA ALA A 351 3.79 17.73 11.40
C ALA A 351 2.38 17.35 10.91
N VAL A 352 1.75 16.36 11.55
CA VAL A 352 0.42 15.82 11.19
C VAL A 352 -0.71 16.65 11.80
N SER A 353 -0.57 17.18 12.98
CA SER A 353 -1.46 17.75 13.98
C SER A 353 -2.09 16.69 14.91
N GLU A 354 -2.16 17.03 16.20
CA GLU A 354 -2.78 16.15 17.20
C GLU A 354 -4.24 15.89 16.90
N GLU A 355 -5.00 16.91 16.46
CA GLU A 355 -6.40 16.77 16.11
C GLU A 355 -6.60 15.73 15.00
N ALA A 356 -5.75 15.71 13.97
CA ALA A 356 -5.81 14.71 12.91
C ALA A 356 -5.46 13.31 13.43
N LEU A 357 -4.46 13.19 14.32
CA LEU A 357 -4.12 11.93 14.95
C LEU A 357 -5.29 11.38 15.78
N TRP A 358 -5.95 12.22 16.59
CA TRP A 358 -7.09 11.81 17.43
C TRP A 358 -8.37 11.56 16.62
N ALA A 359 -8.53 12.12 15.43
CA ALA A 359 -9.67 11.87 14.57
C ALA A 359 -9.69 10.47 13.93
N CYS A 360 -8.58 9.72 13.99
CA CYS A 360 -8.51 8.37 13.44
C CYS A 360 -9.31 7.37 14.29
N THR A 361 -10.24 6.64 13.64
CA THR A 361 -11.03 5.57 14.28
C THR A 361 -10.35 4.21 14.28
N THR A 362 -9.10 4.12 13.81
CA THR A 362 -8.28 2.89 13.74
C THR A 362 -8.92 1.72 12.98
N CYS A 363 -9.85 1.99 12.05
CA CYS A 363 -10.63 0.97 11.34
C CYS A 363 -9.84 0.20 10.25
N ASN A 364 -8.58 0.55 9.98
CA ASN A 364 -7.72 -0.05 8.95
C ASN A 364 -8.21 0.03 7.49
N ALA A 365 -9.30 0.73 7.18
CA ALA A 365 -9.79 0.87 5.82
C ALA A 365 -8.72 1.46 4.86
N CYS A 366 -7.93 2.43 5.34
CA CYS A 366 -6.83 3.04 4.58
C CYS A 366 -5.67 2.05 4.33
N VAL A 367 -5.35 1.19 5.30
CA VAL A 367 -4.33 0.14 5.18
C VAL A 367 -4.77 -0.91 4.16
N GLU A 368 -6.04 -1.34 4.21
CA GLU A 368 -6.59 -2.29 3.23
C GLU A 368 -6.59 -1.71 1.81
N ALA A 369 -6.96 -0.45 1.66
CA ALA A 369 -7.04 0.21 0.36
C ALA A 369 -5.66 0.56 -0.24
N CYS A 370 -4.59 0.54 0.56
CA CYS A 370 -3.27 0.97 0.09
C CYS A 370 -2.63 -0.05 -0.86
N PRO A 371 -2.36 0.33 -2.14
CA PRO A 371 -1.76 -0.59 -3.10
C PRO A 371 -0.27 -0.86 -2.84
N VAL A 372 0.39 0.01 -2.08
CA VAL A 372 1.83 -0.06 -1.74
C VAL A 372 2.07 -0.43 -0.28
N LEU A 373 1.07 -0.99 0.40
CA LEU A 373 1.15 -1.64 1.71
C LEU A 373 1.48 -0.72 2.89
N ILE A 374 1.27 0.60 2.80
CA ILE A 374 1.52 1.53 3.91
C ILE A 374 0.57 1.21 5.07
N ARG A 375 1.10 1.12 6.28
CA ARG A 375 0.37 0.85 7.51
C ARG A 375 0.09 2.15 8.29
N HIS A 376 -0.85 2.93 7.79
CA HIS A 376 -1.20 4.24 8.33
C HIS A 376 -1.60 4.20 9.81
N VAL A 377 -2.39 3.18 10.21
CA VAL A 377 -2.93 3.08 11.57
C VAL A 377 -1.83 2.79 12.57
N ASP A 378 -0.84 1.98 12.22
CA ASP A 378 0.30 1.67 13.08
C ASP A 378 1.05 2.96 13.42
N MET A 379 1.39 3.75 12.39
CA MET A 379 2.10 5.02 12.57
C MET A 379 1.29 6.03 13.40
N ILE A 380 -0.03 6.10 13.20
CA ILE A 380 -0.91 7.00 13.97
C ILE A 380 -0.97 6.57 15.44
N VAL A 381 -1.10 5.27 15.71
CA VAL A 381 -1.18 4.77 17.09
C VAL A 381 0.16 4.91 17.80
N ASP A 382 1.28 4.70 17.12
CA ASP A 382 2.61 4.92 17.70
C ASP A 382 2.83 6.39 18.08
N ALA A 383 2.37 7.35 17.26
CA ALA A 383 2.38 8.76 17.63
C ALA A 383 1.46 9.05 18.83
N ARG A 384 0.28 8.42 18.90
CA ARG A 384 -0.62 8.52 20.07
C ARG A 384 0.01 7.98 21.35
N ARG A 385 0.74 6.86 21.27
CA ARG A 385 1.47 6.27 22.41
C ARG A 385 2.42 7.28 23.02
N HIS A 386 3.17 8.01 22.19
CA HIS A 386 4.02 9.11 22.64
C HIS A 386 3.19 10.22 23.30
N LEU A 387 2.13 10.69 22.65
CA LEU A 387 1.28 11.76 23.18
C LEU A 387 0.65 11.40 24.54
N VAL A 388 0.21 10.15 24.71
CA VAL A 388 -0.35 9.67 26.00
C VAL A 388 0.74 9.63 27.08
N ALA A 389 1.93 9.14 26.75
CA ALA A 389 3.06 9.11 27.67
C ALA A 389 3.46 10.51 28.16
N GLU A 390 3.35 11.53 27.28
CA GLU A 390 3.60 12.94 27.59
C GLU A 390 2.38 13.65 28.25
N GLY A 391 1.30 12.92 28.55
CA GLY A 391 0.11 13.50 29.17
C GLY A 391 -0.72 14.43 28.26
N ARG A 392 -0.52 14.36 26.94
CA ARG A 392 -1.15 15.25 25.94
C ARG A 392 -2.54 14.78 25.50
N LEU A 393 -3.06 13.68 26.04
CA LEU A 393 -4.44 13.26 25.80
C LEU A 393 -5.40 13.98 26.72
N SER A 394 -6.44 14.61 26.17
CA SER A 394 -7.46 15.36 26.92
C SER A 394 -8.89 14.92 26.53
N GLY A 395 -9.91 15.52 27.15
CA GLY A 395 -11.31 15.31 26.81
C GLY A 395 -11.83 13.91 27.11
N SER A 396 -12.71 13.40 26.25
CA SER A 396 -13.37 12.11 26.42
C SER A 396 -12.40 10.93 26.40
N GLY A 397 -11.33 11.00 25.61
CA GLY A 397 -10.30 9.96 25.57
C GLY A 397 -9.61 9.75 26.93
N ALA A 398 -9.16 10.85 27.56
CA ALA A 398 -8.58 10.81 28.89
C ALA A 398 -9.58 10.31 29.95
N THR A 399 -10.86 10.65 29.80
CA THR A 399 -11.92 10.15 30.69
C THR A 399 -12.08 8.63 30.58
N VAL A 400 -12.10 8.11 29.35
CA VAL A 400 -12.18 6.66 29.10
C VAL A 400 -11.00 5.92 29.74
N LEU A 401 -9.77 6.42 29.59
CA LEU A 401 -8.59 5.78 30.22
C LEU A 401 -8.72 5.77 31.75
N ARG A 402 -9.11 6.88 32.38
CA ARG A 402 -9.34 6.92 33.84
C ARG A 402 -10.44 5.95 34.29
N GLN A 403 -11.54 5.86 33.55
CA GLN A 403 -12.63 4.92 33.82
C GLN A 403 -12.15 3.48 33.73
N MET A 404 -11.40 3.14 32.69
CA MET A 404 -10.83 1.80 32.53
C MET A 404 -9.87 1.44 33.65
N ALA A 405 -9.01 2.38 34.07
CA ALA A 405 -8.10 2.16 35.21
C ALA A 405 -8.87 1.95 36.53
N GLY A 406 -9.95 2.71 36.77
CA GLY A 406 -10.70 2.67 38.03
C GLY A 406 -11.73 1.54 38.13
N THR A 407 -12.37 1.17 37.01
CA THR A 407 -13.51 0.24 37.01
C THR A 407 -13.34 -0.97 36.08
N GLY A 408 -12.22 -1.07 35.37
CA GLY A 408 -11.97 -2.13 34.39
C GLY A 408 -12.83 -2.04 33.12
N ASN A 409 -13.53 -0.92 32.88
CA ASN A 409 -14.35 -0.75 31.69
C ASN A 409 -14.43 0.71 31.22
N ALA A 410 -14.66 0.90 29.92
CA ALA A 410 -14.67 2.21 29.27
C ALA A 410 -15.86 3.11 29.65
N TRP A 411 -16.91 2.57 30.24
CA TRP A 411 -18.13 3.31 30.66
C TRP A 411 -18.05 3.83 32.09
N GLY A 412 -17.04 3.41 32.86
CA GLY A 412 -16.93 3.75 34.29
C GLY A 412 -18.03 3.10 35.15
N ALA A 413 -18.69 2.06 34.62
CA ALA A 413 -19.73 1.33 35.37
C ALA A 413 -19.07 0.54 36.50
N PRO A 414 -19.71 0.51 37.73
CA PRO A 414 -19.19 -0.31 38.83
C PRO A 414 -19.02 -1.76 38.42
N ALA A 415 -17.90 -2.38 38.80
CA ALA A 415 -17.60 -3.78 38.45
C ALA A 415 -18.70 -4.76 38.88
N GLY A 416 -19.32 -4.52 40.02
CA GLY A 416 -20.44 -5.34 40.53
C GLY A 416 -21.71 -5.33 39.69
N ASN A 417 -21.89 -4.32 38.83
CA ASN A 417 -23.07 -4.20 37.95
C ASN A 417 -22.93 -4.98 36.63
N ARG A 418 -21.79 -5.66 36.43
CA ARG A 418 -21.52 -6.33 35.15
C ARG A 418 -22.42 -7.54 34.89
N GLU A 419 -23.12 -8.03 35.93
CA GLU A 419 -24.12 -9.12 35.84
C GLU A 419 -25.57 -8.61 35.72
N ASP A 420 -25.84 -7.31 35.80
CA ASP A 420 -27.19 -6.74 35.77
C ASP A 420 -27.98 -7.10 34.51
N TRP A 421 -27.31 -7.24 33.36
CA TRP A 421 -27.93 -7.64 32.10
C TRP A 421 -28.51 -9.07 32.14
N MET A 422 -28.03 -9.92 33.06
CA MET A 422 -28.46 -11.31 33.23
C MET A 422 -29.75 -11.44 34.05
N LYS A 423 -30.21 -10.37 34.71
CA LYS A 423 -31.40 -10.42 35.57
C LYS A 423 -32.61 -11.02 34.85
N GLY A 424 -33.20 -12.05 35.47
CA GLY A 424 -34.34 -12.79 34.90
C GLY A 424 -33.97 -13.81 33.81
N LEU A 425 -32.67 -14.07 33.60
CA LEU A 425 -32.18 -15.13 32.72
C LEU A 425 -31.39 -16.15 33.53
N ASN A 426 -31.41 -17.41 33.10
CA ASN A 426 -30.56 -18.46 33.67
C ASN A 426 -29.27 -18.53 32.83
N VAL A 427 -28.30 -17.65 33.13
CA VAL A 427 -27.00 -17.60 32.44
C VAL A 427 -25.97 -18.33 33.27
N PRO A 428 -25.33 -19.40 32.75
CA PRO A 428 -24.31 -20.15 33.49
C PRO A 428 -23.04 -19.30 33.62
N LEU A 429 -22.44 -19.34 34.82
CA LEU A 429 -21.19 -18.65 35.11
C LEU A 429 -20.04 -19.63 35.22
N ALA A 430 -18.86 -19.29 34.74
CA ALA A 430 -17.68 -20.16 34.79
C ALA A 430 -17.29 -20.50 36.25
N ARG A 431 -17.52 -19.58 37.20
CA ARG A 431 -17.28 -19.79 38.64
C ARG A 431 -18.19 -20.85 39.27
N ASP A 432 -19.29 -21.24 38.63
CA ASP A 432 -20.19 -22.30 39.13
C ASP A 432 -19.59 -23.71 38.97
N GLY A 433 -18.43 -23.83 38.30
CA GLY A 433 -17.66 -25.06 38.14
C GLY A 433 -18.28 -26.08 37.18
N LYS A 434 -19.31 -25.71 36.41
CA LYS A 434 -19.92 -26.59 35.43
C LYS A 434 -19.08 -26.58 34.13
N PRO A 435 -18.86 -27.75 33.49
CA PRO A 435 -18.18 -27.78 32.20
C PRO A 435 -18.94 -27.00 31.13
N PHE A 436 -18.21 -26.29 30.27
CA PHE A 436 -18.75 -25.57 29.12
C PHE A 436 -17.83 -25.73 27.91
N GLU A 437 -18.40 -25.63 26.72
CA GLU A 437 -17.67 -25.73 25.45
C GLU A 437 -17.14 -24.37 24.97
N VAL A 438 -17.93 -23.31 25.18
CA VAL A 438 -17.64 -21.97 24.66
C VAL A 438 -17.80 -20.94 25.76
N LEU A 439 -16.85 -20.04 25.90
CA LEU A 439 -17.03 -18.85 26.75
C LEU A 439 -17.78 -17.77 25.94
N PHE A 440 -18.89 -17.27 26.45
CA PHE A 440 -19.51 -16.08 25.94
C PHE A 440 -18.86 -14.83 26.56
N TRP A 441 -18.03 -14.18 25.78
CA TRP A 441 -17.42 -12.89 26.13
C TRP A 441 -18.42 -11.77 25.85
N VAL A 442 -18.96 -11.17 26.89
CA VAL A 442 -20.04 -10.18 26.81
C VAL A 442 -19.51 -8.82 26.34
N GLY A 443 -18.34 -8.43 26.81
CA GLY A 443 -17.75 -7.12 26.57
C GLY A 443 -18.41 -6.00 27.38
N CYS A 444 -17.74 -4.85 27.48
CA CYS A 444 -18.23 -3.74 28.32
C CYS A 444 -19.58 -3.21 27.83
N ALA A 445 -19.73 -2.96 26.53
CA ALA A 445 -20.99 -2.47 25.97
C ALA A 445 -22.13 -3.50 26.16
N GLY A 446 -21.85 -4.78 25.95
CA GLY A 446 -22.81 -5.85 26.15
C GLY A 446 -23.31 -5.99 27.60
N ALA A 447 -22.47 -5.57 28.56
CA ALA A 447 -22.80 -5.66 29.98
C ALA A 447 -23.46 -4.38 30.55
N THR A 448 -23.19 -3.19 29.96
CA THR A 448 -23.55 -1.91 30.62
C THR A 448 -24.39 -0.97 29.76
N ASP A 449 -24.27 -1.03 28.43
CA ASP A 449 -25.09 -0.20 27.52
C ASP A 449 -26.46 -0.84 27.31
N PRO A 450 -27.57 -0.09 27.42
CA PRO A 450 -28.91 -0.65 27.28
C PRO A 450 -29.18 -1.37 25.94
N LEU A 451 -28.58 -0.91 24.83
CA LEU A 451 -28.71 -1.55 23.54
C LEU A 451 -27.80 -2.81 23.47
N GLY A 452 -26.58 -2.70 23.98
CA GLY A 452 -25.66 -3.80 24.11
C GLY A 452 -26.20 -4.94 24.97
N MET A 453 -26.83 -4.62 26.10
CA MET A 453 -27.48 -5.60 26.99
C MET A 453 -28.60 -6.38 26.26
N ARG A 454 -29.40 -5.70 25.42
CA ARG A 454 -30.41 -6.41 24.59
C ARG A 454 -29.78 -7.38 23.60
N THR A 455 -28.67 -7.00 22.99
CA THR A 455 -27.89 -7.88 22.09
C THR A 455 -27.34 -9.09 22.85
N SER A 456 -26.78 -8.88 24.04
CA SER A 456 -26.27 -9.98 24.89
C SER A 456 -27.37 -10.96 25.27
N ARG A 457 -28.55 -10.47 25.66
CA ARG A 457 -29.72 -11.30 25.99
C ARG A 457 -30.20 -12.11 24.78
N ALA A 458 -30.26 -11.48 23.59
CA ALA A 458 -30.64 -12.17 22.35
C ALA A 458 -29.63 -13.27 21.97
N LEU A 459 -28.33 -13.04 22.17
CA LEU A 459 -27.32 -14.05 21.91
C LEU A 459 -27.43 -15.23 22.89
N VAL A 460 -27.74 -14.98 24.16
CA VAL A 460 -28.03 -16.03 25.13
C VAL A 460 -29.23 -16.89 24.71
N ASP A 461 -30.32 -16.26 24.24
CA ASP A 461 -31.46 -16.98 23.70
C ASP A 461 -31.10 -17.86 22.49
N LEU A 462 -30.24 -17.37 21.61
CA LEU A 462 -29.76 -18.13 20.45
C LEU A 462 -28.89 -19.32 20.89
N LEU A 463 -27.95 -19.11 21.82
CA LEU A 463 -27.09 -20.19 22.35
C LEU A 463 -27.92 -21.29 23.04
N ASN A 464 -28.92 -20.90 23.83
CA ASN A 464 -29.83 -21.84 24.49
C ASN A 464 -30.66 -22.64 23.47
N LYS A 465 -31.24 -21.96 22.46
CA LYS A 465 -32.01 -22.63 21.38
C LYS A 465 -31.16 -23.55 20.52
N ALA A 466 -29.89 -23.20 20.32
CA ALA A 466 -28.94 -24.05 19.61
C ALA A 466 -28.37 -25.20 20.45
N GLY A 467 -28.69 -25.26 21.72
CA GLY A 467 -28.19 -26.31 22.62
C GLY A 467 -26.68 -26.22 22.88
N VAL A 468 -26.08 -25.05 22.71
CA VAL A 468 -24.64 -24.82 22.90
C VAL A 468 -24.35 -24.76 24.41
N SER A 469 -23.38 -25.53 24.89
CA SER A 469 -22.89 -25.45 26.25
C SER A 469 -21.94 -24.24 26.38
N TYR A 470 -22.36 -23.22 27.12
CA TYR A 470 -21.57 -21.99 27.31
C TYR A 470 -21.54 -21.56 28.76
N ALA A 471 -20.60 -20.66 29.08
CA ALA A 471 -20.56 -19.92 30.35
C ALA A 471 -20.12 -18.48 30.11
N CYS A 472 -20.41 -17.58 31.04
CA CYS A 472 -19.90 -16.21 31.11
C CYS A 472 -18.95 -16.07 32.31
N LEU A 473 -18.01 -15.10 32.25
CA LEU A 473 -17.14 -14.78 33.39
C LEU A 473 -17.86 -13.92 34.45
N GLY A 474 -18.94 -13.23 34.06
CA GLY A 474 -19.66 -12.32 34.97
C GLY A 474 -18.77 -11.17 35.43
N ASN A 475 -18.72 -10.94 36.76
CA ASN A 475 -17.92 -9.87 37.33
C ASN A 475 -16.39 -10.08 37.24
N GLU A 476 -15.91 -11.26 36.81
CA GLU A 476 -14.49 -11.55 36.59
C GLU A 476 -14.04 -11.12 35.16
N GLU A 477 -14.98 -10.74 34.28
CA GLU A 477 -14.66 -10.24 32.96
C GLU A 477 -14.31 -8.74 33.01
N LEU A 478 -13.14 -8.35 32.53
CA LEU A 478 -12.76 -6.96 32.35
C LEU A 478 -12.94 -6.54 30.88
N CYS A 479 -12.80 -5.25 30.58
CA CYS A 479 -12.66 -4.82 29.20
C CYS A 479 -11.45 -5.51 28.55
N THR A 480 -11.53 -5.81 27.25
CA THR A 480 -10.36 -6.35 26.51
C THR A 480 -9.18 -5.37 26.45
N GLY A 481 -9.33 -4.13 26.88
CA GLY A 481 -8.29 -3.11 26.76
C GLY A 481 -8.22 -2.44 25.40
N ASP A 482 -9.02 -2.87 24.40
CA ASP A 482 -9.01 -2.29 23.05
C ASP A 482 -9.06 -0.75 23.03
N PRO A 483 -9.95 -0.06 23.78
CA PRO A 483 -9.96 1.39 23.80
C PRO A 483 -8.64 2.01 24.28
N ALA A 484 -8.00 1.44 25.30
CA ALA A 484 -6.72 1.92 25.79
C ALA A 484 -5.63 1.78 24.71
N ARG A 485 -5.55 0.61 24.06
CA ARG A 485 -4.58 0.37 22.99
C ARG A 485 -4.77 1.31 21.80
N ARG A 486 -6.02 1.52 21.36
CA ARG A 486 -6.33 2.43 20.23
C ARG A 486 -6.10 3.90 20.56
N LEU A 487 -6.26 4.28 21.82
CA LEU A 487 -5.91 5.62 22.30
C LEU A 487 -4.41 5.79 22.52
N GLY A 488 -3.62 4.72 22.63
CA GLY A 488 -2.18 4.77 22.81
C GLY A 488 -1.71 4.48 24.24
N ASP A 489 -2.59 4.11 25.17
CA ASP A 489 -2.18 3.63 26.50
C ASP A 489 -1.90 2.12 26.44
N GLU A 490 -0.69 1.81 26.00
CA GLU A 490 -0.25 0.44 25.77
C GLU A 490 -0.18 -0.37 27.06
N PHE A 491 0.32 0.21 28.15
CA PHE A 491 0.51 -0.54 29.41
C PHE A 491 -0.79 -0.81 30.13
N GLN A 492 -1.76 0.10 30.06
CA GLN A 492 -3.10 -0.16 30.58
C GLN A 492 -3.78 -1.29 29.77
N PHE A 493 -3.59 -1.32 28.46
CA PHE A 493 -4.05 -2.45 27.64
C PHE A 493 -3.42 -3.77 28.07
N GLN A 494 -2.08 -3.80 28.23
CA GLN A 494 -1.35 -5.02 28.60
C GLN A 494 -1.80 -5.55 29.96
N ALA A 495 -1.91 -4.67 30.95
CA ALA A 495 -2.38 -5.06 32.28
C ALA A 495 -3.79 -5.69 32.25
N GLN A 496 -4.70 -5.14 31.47
CA GLN A 496 -6.04 -5.72 31.31
C GLN A 496 -6.02 -7.04 30.54
N ALA A 497 -5.19 -7.14 29.50
CA ALA A 497 -5.03 -8.37 28.74
C ALA A 497 -4.49 -9.51 29.60
N GLU A 498 -3.46 -9.25 30.41
CA GLU A 498 -2.87 -10.22 31.33
C GLU A 498 -3.89 -10.72 32.36
N MET A 499 -4.68 -9.80 32.96
CA MET A 499 -5.74 -10.20 33.91
C MET A 499 -6.79 -11.09 33.24
N ASN A 500 -7.22 -10.77 32.05
CA ASN A 500 -8.19 -11.58 31.30
C ASN A 500 -7.60 -12.94 30.88
N VAL A 501 -6.32 -12.98 30.47
CA VAL A 501 -5.62 -14.23 30.13
C VAL A 501 -5.50 -15.13 31.36
N ALA A 502 -5.24 -14.57 32.54
CA ALA A 502 -5.24 -15.30 33.78
C ALA A 502 -6.64 -15.91 34.10
N ALA A 503 -7.72 -15.16 33.84
CA ALA A 503 -9.08 -15.68 33.96
C ALA A 503 -9.37 -16.81 32.95
N PHE A 504 -8.91 -16.71 31.72
CA PHE A 504 -9.02 -17.79 30.73
C PHE A 504 -8.27 -19.05 31.18
N ALA A 505 -7.06 -18.89 31.69
CA ALA A 505 -6.28 -20.02 32.22
C ALA A 505 -6.96 -20.67 33.40
N LYS A 506 -7.50 -19.89 34.36
CA LYS A 506 -8.24 -20.36 35.54
C LYS A 506 -9.40 -21.29 35.15
N TYR A 507 -10.12 -20.97 34.08
CA TYR A 507 -11.31 -21.72 33.65
C TYR A 507 -11.07 -22.64 32.46
N GLY A 508 -9.85 -22.77 31.98
CA GLY A 508 -9.49 -23.63 30.85
C GLY A 508 -10.14 -23.22 29.52
N VAL A 509 -10.36 -21.91 29.31
CA VAL A 509 -11.03 -21.37 28.13
C VAL A 509 -10.18 -21.58 26.88
N LYS A 510 -10.77 -22.20 25.84
CA LYS A 510 -10.13 -22.42 24.53
C LYS A 510 -10.92 -21.78 23.40
N ARG A 511 -12.24 -21.65 23.57
CA ARG A 511 -13.14 -21.10 22.54
C ARG A 511 -13.95 -19.96 23.13
N VAL A 512 -14.04 -18.86 22.38
CA VAL A 512 -14.75 -17.65 22.80
C VAL A 512 -15.70 -17.23 21.69
N VAL A 513 -16.93 -16.88 22.05
CA VAL A 513 -17.89 -16.21 21.18
C VAL A 513 -18.18 -14.82 21.72
N THR A 514 -18.23 -13.82 20.85
CA THR A 514 -18.57 -12.44 21.23
C THR A 514 -19.38 -11.73 20.17
N ALA A 515 -20.31 -10.88 20.60
CA ALA A 515 -21.07 -10.01 19.69
C ALA A 515 -20.35 -8.66 19.42
N CYS A 516 -19.26 -8.39 20.13
CA CYS A 516 -18.53 -7.12 20.01
C CYS A 516 -17.38 -7.24 18.99
N PRO A 517 -17.40 -6.48 17.86
CA PRO A 517 -16.33 -6.56 16.86
C PRO A 517 -14.97 -6.08 17.39
N HIS A 518 -14.95 -5.15 18.35
CA HIS A 518 -13.72 -4.71 19.01
C HIS A 518 -13.11 -5.84 19.85
N CYS A 519 -13.94 -6.49 20.69
CA CYS A 519 -13.49 -7.64 21.46
C CYS A 519 -13.03 -8.79 20.57
N LEU A 520 -13.78 -9.09 19.49
CA LEU A 520 -13.40 -10.10 18.50
C LEU A 520 -12.00 -9.84 17.93
N ASN A 521 -11.75 -8.61 17.48
CA ASN A 521 -10.46 -8.25 16.90
C ASN A 521 -9.32 -8.42 17.91
N THR A 522 -9.48 -7.88 19.11
CA THR A 522 -8.44 -7.85 20.14
C THR A 522 -8.13 -9.25 20.66
N LEU A 523 -9.16 -10.03 21.01
CA LEU A 523 -8.99 -11.40 21.48
C LEU A 523 -8.34 -12.31 20.42
N ARG A 524 -8.74 -12.16 19.15
CA ARG A 524 -8.24 -13.00 18.05
C ARG A 524 -6.83 -12.63 17.61
N ASN A 525 -6.52 -11.34 17.49
CA ASN A 525 -5.32 -10.87 16.81
C ASN A 525 -4.23 -10.39 17.76
N GLU A 526 -4.56 -10.02 19.00
CA GLU A 526 -3.62 -9.35 19.90
C GLU A 526 -3.35 -10.11 21.21
N TYR A 527 -4.30 -10.91 21.71
CA TYR A 527 -4.14 -11.63 22.99
C TYR A 527 -3.14 -12.78 22.91
N GLY A 528 -2.80 -13.26 21.72
CA GLY A 528 -1.72 -14.23 21.51
C GLY A 528 -0.37 -13.75 22.03
N ASP A 529 -0.11 -12.44 21.98
CA ASP A 529 1.12 -11.82 22.46
C ASP A 529 1.25 -11.94 24.02
N PHE A 530 0.16 -12.20 24.72
CA PHE A 530 0.08 -12.37 26.18
C PHE A 530 -0.16 -13.83 26.60
N GLY A 531 0.05 -14.78 25.70
CA GLY A 531 -0.01 -16.21 25.97
C GLY A 531 -1.40 -16.85 25.83
N ALA A 532 -2.42 -16.13 25.35
CA ALA A 532 -3.71 -16.72 25.07
C ALA A 532 -3.69 -17.54 23.78
N THR A 533 -4.21 -18.77 23.82
CA THR A 533 -4.45 -19.60 22.65
C THR A 533 -5.94 -19.84 22.51
N LEU A 534 -6.63 -19.00 21.74
CA LEU A 534 -8.08 -18.95 21.66
C LEU A 534 -8.57 -19.13 20.21
N GLU A 535 -9.62 -19.93 20.05
CA GLU A 535 -10.50 -19.88 18.89
C GLU A 535 -11.57 -18.82 19.20
N VAL A 536 -11.60 -17.73 18.45
CA VAL A 536 -12.53 -16.60 18.67
C VAL A 536 -13.53 -16.50 17.52
N LEU A 537 -14.81 -16.57 17.87
CA LEU A 537 -15.96 -16.62 16.94
C LEU A 537 -16.81 -15.36 17.04
#